data_aee318303680f6055a049ec38c3a8294
#
_entry.id   aee318303680f6055a049ec38c3a8294
#
_cell.length_a   1.000
_cell.length_b   1.000
_cell.length_c   1.000
_cell.angle_alpha   90.00
_cell.angle_beta   90.00
_cell.angle_gamma   90.00
#
_symmetry.space_group_name_H-M   'P 1'
#
loop_
_entity.id
_entity.type
_entity.pdbx_description
1 polymer ?
#
loop_
_entity_poly.entity_id
_entity_poly.type
_entity_poly.pdbx_seq_one_letter_code
_entity_poly.pdbx_strand_id
1 'polypeptide(L)'
;MAELTPDDDEAQLIEANAGFYRAFESLDLAEMDRVWAHTDYVRCVHPGWCLLVGWEAVQQSWDAIFKGTREMRFSIEDVRAHVDADFGWVTCTENILSHARGQVAVTALLATNLFERRGGDWLMVHHHASHILTGGQPSEV
;
A
#
# COMPACT_ATOMS: atom_id res chain seq x y z
N MET A 1 -31.51 -8.93 1.89
CA MET A 1 -30.16 -8.39 1.91
C MET A 1 -29.76 -8.03 0.49
N ALA A 2 -29.32 -6.82 0.30
CA ALA A 2 -28.95 -6.37 -1.03
C ALA A 2 -27.63 -7.01 -1.47
N GLU A 3 -27.57 -7.45 -2.71
CA GLU A 3 -26.30 -7.89 -3.28
C GLU A 3 -25.42 -6.67 -3.55
N LEU A 4 -24.14 -6.83 -3.30
CA LEU A 4 -23.19 -5.78 -3.63
C LEU A 4 -23.02 -5.71 -5.14
N THR A 5 -23.07 -4.51 -5.69
CA THR A 5 -22.81 -4.28 -7.10
C THR A 5 -21.29 -4.25 -7.33
N PRO A 6 -20.81 -4.41 -8.58
CA PRO A 6 -19.40 -4.22 -8.87
C PRO A 6 -18.87 -2.85 -8.43
N ASP A 7 -19.70 -1.79 -8.51
CA ASP A 7 -19.32 -0.46 -8.07
C ASP A 7 -19.12 -0.41 -6.56
N ASP A 8 -19.96 -1.12 -5.80
CA ASP A 8 -19.82 -1.19 -4.34
C ASP A 8 -18.53 -1.94 -3.95
N ASP A 9 -18.23 -3.03 -4.65
CA ASP A 9 -17.00 -3.79 -4.42
C ASP A 9 -15.77 -2.92 -4.72
N GLU A 10 -15.81 -2.21 -5.83
CA GLU A 10 -14.72 -1.32 -6.21
C GLU A 10 -14.55 -0.19 -5.19
N ALA A 11 -15.65 0.41 -4.75
CA ALA A 11 -15.61 1.47 -3.74
C ALA A 11 -15.01 0.95 -2.42
N GLN A 12 -15.36 -0.27 -2.02
CA GLN A 12 -14.81 -0.89 -0.82
C GLN A 12 -13.31 -1.17 -0.97
N LEU A 13 -12.90 -1.60 -2.15
CA LEU A 13 -11.48 -1.83 -2.43
C LEU A 13 -10.70 -0.52 -2.36
N ILE A 14 -11.22 0.55 -2.97
CA ILE A 14 -10.59 1.86 -2.93
C ILE A 14 -10.49 2.35 -1.48
N GLU A 15 -11.52 2.12 -0.66
CA GLU A 15 -11.47 2.48 0.75
C GLU A 15 -10.43 1.66 1.52
N ALA A 16 -10.29 0.37 1.21
CA ALA A 16 -9.24 -0.45 1.83
C ALA A 16 -7.84 0.09 1.47
N ASN A 17 -7.67 0.51 0.22
CA ASN A 17 -6.41 1.11 -0.23
C ASN A 17 -6.14 2.41 0.54
N ALA A 18 -7.13 3.26 0.70
CA ALA A 18 -7.00 4.49 1.49
C ALA A 18 -6.66 4.17 2.96
N GLY A 19 -7.24 3.09 3.49
CA GLY A 19 -6.96 2.63 4.85
C GLY A 19 -5.51 2.22 5.05
N PHE A 20 -4.91 1.60 4.04
CA PHE A 20 -3.49 1.26 4.08
C PHE A 20 -2.63 2.53 4.25
N TYR A 21 -2.92 3.59 3.50
CA TYR A 21 -2.14 4.83 3.61
C TYR A 21 -2.39 5.56 4.93
N ARG A 22 -3.60 5.49 5.48
CA ARG A 22 -3.87 6.04 6.82
C ARG A 22 -3.06 5.29 7.88
N ALA A 23 -3.00 3.97 7.78
CA ALA A 23 -2.19 3.16 8.70
C ALA A 23 -0.70 3.52 8.58
N PHE A 24 -0.23 3.70 7.36
CA PHE A 24 1.15 4.08 7.10
C PHE A 24 1.46 5.46 7.74
N GLU A 25 0.58 6.43 7.53
CA GLU A 25 0.76 7.77 8.13
C GLU A 25 0.73 7.74 9.64
N SER A 26 -0.01 6.81 10.23
CA SER A 26 -0.12 6.70 11.69
C SER A 26 1.19 6.28 12.34
N LEU A 27 2.08 5.62 11.61
CA LEU A 27 3.33 5.03 12.12
C LEU A 27 3.06 4.09 13.31
N ASP A 28 1.85 3.55 13.39
CA ASP A 28 1.41 2.63 14.44
C ASP A 28 1.34 1.22 13.86
N LEU A 29 2.20 0.34 14.36
CA LEU A 29 2.28 -1.03 13.83
C LEU A 29 0.96 -1.77 13.99
N ALA A 30 0.22 -1.55 15.07
CA ALA A 30 -1.08 -2.20 15.27
C ALA A 30 -2.08 -1.80 14.19
N GLU A 31 -2.05 -0.56 13.73
CA GLU A 31 -2.90 -0.12 12.63
C GLU A 31 -2.51 -0.81 11.32
N MET A 32 -1.22 -0.93 11.06
CA MET A 32 -0.74 -1.61 9.85
C MET A 32 -1.06 -3.11 9.90
N ASP A 33 -0.97 -3.74 11.07
CA ASP A 33 -1.33 -5.15 11.25
C ASP A 33 -2.76 -5.44 10.79
N ARG A 34 -3.68 -4.51 11.00
CA ARG A 34 -5.08 -4.69 10.63
C ARG A 34 -5.33 -4.63 9.13
N VAL A 35 -4.42 -4.02 8.39
CA VAL A 35 -4.57 -3.85 6.95
C VAL A 35 -4.23 -5.12 6.20
N TRP A 36 -3.27 -5.89 6.70
CA TRP A 36 -2.70 -7.04 6.00
C TRP A 36 -3.34 -8.35 6.36
N ALA A 37 -3.37 -9.27 5.39
CA ALA A 37 -3.61 -10.68 5.68
C ALA A 37 -2.35 -11.26 6.34
N HIS A 38 -2.53 -12.04 7.41
CA HIS A 38 -1.40 -12.62 8.14
C HIS A 38 -1.17 -14.04 7.64
N THR A 39 -0.57 -14.15 6.46
CA THR A 39 -0.35 -15.42 5.77
C THR A 39 1.09 -15.53 5.34
N ASP A 40 1.48 -16.74 4.91
CA ASP A 40 2.82 -17.00 4.43
C ASP A 40 3.04 -16.55 2.98
N TYR A 41 1.99 -16.19 2.26
CA TYR A 41 2.10 -15.81 0.85
C TYR A 41 2.01 -14.30 0.62
N VAL A 42 1.85 -13.47 1.65
CA VAL A 42 1.89 -12.01 1.44
C VAL A 42 3.29 -11.59 1.01
N ARG A 43 3.34 -10.51 0.23
CA ARG A 43 4.61 -10.01 -0.30
C ARG A 43 4.66 -8.51 -0.21
N CYS A 44 5.87 -7.99 -0.03
CA CYS A 44 6.07 -6.56 0.05
C CYS A 44 7.43 -6.20 -0.53
N VAL A 45 7.45 -5.15 -1.36
CA VAL A 45 8.68 -4.55 -1.86
C VAL A 45 8.62 -3.07 -1.56
N HIS A 46 9.37 -2.62 -0.56
CA HIS A 46 9.52 -1.18 -0.32
C HIS A 46 10.47 -0.59 -1.36
N PRO A 47 10.38 0.71 -1.64
CA PRO A 47 11.25 1.32 -2.65
C PRO A 47 12.73 1.03 -2.36
N GLY A 48 13.38 0.36 -3.31
CA GLY A 48 14.79 0.01 -3.17
C GLY A 48 15.10 -1.23 -2.35
N TRP A 49 14.08 -1.91 -1.81
CA TRP A 49 14.29 -3.11 -1.00
C TRP A 49 14.20 -4.37 -1.86
N CYS A 50 14.72 -5.47 -1.32
CA CYS A 50 14.47 -6.80 -1.88
C CYS A 50 13.06 -7.25 -1.55
N LEU A 51 12.60 -8.30 -2.23
CA LEU A 51 11.29 -8.89 -1.98
C LEU A 51 11.24 -9.51 -0.58
N LEU A 52 10.20 -9.15 0.17
CA LEU A 52 9.87 -9.76 1.46
C LEU A 52 8.69 -10.71 1.26
N VAL A 53 8.77 -11.90 1.82
CA VAL A 53 7.73 -12.93 1.69
C VAL A 53 7.30 -13.40 3.08
N GLY A 54 5.98 -13.44 3.29
CA GLY A 54 5.39 -13.90 4.54
C GLY A 54 5.17 -12.77 5.53
N TRP A 55 4.13 -12.93 6.35
CA TRP A 55 3.72 -11.84 7.26
C TRP A 55 4.80 -11.48 8.27
N GLU A 56 5.53 -12.45 8.80
CA GLU A 56 6.56 -12.16 9.79
C GLU A 56 7.62 -11.19 9.23
N ALA A 57 8.12 -11.47 8.03
CA ALA A 57 9.12 -10.60 7.40
C ALA A 57 8.53 -9.23 7.04
N VAL A 58 7.30 -9.23 6.54
CA VAL A 58 6.63 -7.98 6.16
C VAL A 58 6.37 -7.12 7.39
N GLN A 59 5.88 -7.72 8.48
CA GLN A 59 5.62 -6.99 9.72
C GLN A 59 6.90 -6.38 10.29
N GLN A 60 7.99 -7.15 10.29
CA GLN A 60 9.28 -6.66 10.78
C GLN A 60 9.76 -5.45 9.97
N SER A 61 9.50 -5.45 8.67
CA SER A 61 9.88 -4.32 7.83
C SER A 61 9.09 -3.06 8.18
N TRP A 62 7.79 -3.20 8.43
CA TRP A 62 6.96 -2.07 8.85
C TRP A 62 7.41 -1.54 10.21
N ASP A 63 7.71 -2.43 11.13
CA ASP A 63 8.20 -2.04 12.45
C ASP A 63 9.49 -1.21 12.34
N ALA A 64 10.42 -1.67 11.51
CA ALA A 64 11.69 -0.96 11.29
C ALA A 64 11.46 0.42 10.65
N ILE A 65 10.60 0.49 9.64
CA ILE A 65 10.28 1.75 8.96
C ILE A 65 9.64 2.73 9.95
N PHE A 66 8.69 2.28 10.75
CA PHE A 66 7.97 3.14 11.68
C PHE A 66 8.89 3.66 12.79
N LYS A 67 9.79 2.82 13.27
CA LYS A 67 10.76 3.25 14.29
C LYS A 67 11.75 4.28 13.75
N GLY A 68 12.06 4.21 12.47
CA GLY A 68 12.99 5.14 11.83
C GLY A 68 12.34 6.38 11.23
N THR A 69 11.02 6.50 11.31
CA THR A 69 10.28 7.58 10.66
C THR A 69 9.58 8.42 11.71
N ARG A 70 9.75 9.72 11.62
CA ARG A 70 9.17 10.67 12.56
C ARG A 70 7.83 11.21 12.09
N GLU A 71 7.69 11.39 10.78
CA GLU A 71 6.46 11.88 10.16
C GLU A 71 6.37 11.33 8.74
N MET A 72 5.17 10.99 8.34
CA MET A 72 4.89 10.49 7.00
C MET A 72 3.53 11.04 6.57
N ARG A 73 3.48 11.70 5.40
CA ARG A 73 2.24 12.21 4.84
C ARG A 73 2.15 11.78 3.40
N PHE A 74 0.97 11.34 3.02
CA PHE A 74 0.69 10.90 1.66
C PHE A 74 -0.33 11.79 1.00
N SER A 75 -0.10 12.10 -0.27
CA SER A 75 -1.12 12.57 -1.18
C SER A 75 -1.23 11.52 -2.28
N ILE A 76 -2.35 10.83 -2.34
CA ILE A 76 -2.54 9.71 -3.25
C ILE A 76 -3.32 10.18 -4.46
N GLU A 77 -2.79 9.93 -5.65
CA GLU A 77 -3.37 10.38 -6.91
C GLU A 77 -3.50 9.23 -7.90
N ASP A 78 -4.32 9.44 -8.92
CA ASP A 78 -4.48 8.51 -10.04
C ASP A 78 -4.80 7.10 -9.56
N VAL A 79 -5.77 6.97 -8.66
CA VAL A 79 -6.18 5.70 -8.08
C VAL A 79 -7.01 4.93 -9.11
N ARG A 80 -6.56 3.73 -9.46
CA ARG A 80 -7.26 2.84 -10.39
C ARG A 80 -7.42 1.48 -9.74
N ALA A 81 -8.65 1.00 -9.69
CA ALA A 81 -8.98 -0.24 -9.00
C ALA A 81 -9.64 -1.22 -9.95
N HIS A 82 -9.38 -2.50 -9.73
CA HIS A 82 -10.05 -3.59 -10.45
C HIS A 82 -10.38 -4.71 -9.47
N VAL A 83 -11.61 -5.21 -9.54
CA VAL A 83 -12.10 -6.30 -8.69
C VAL A 83 -12.44 -7.49 -9.56
N ASP A 84 -12.01 -8.67 -9.12
CA ASP A 84 -12.39 -9.94 -9.74
C ASP A 84 -12.71 -10.93 -8.61
N ALA A 85 -14.01 -11.12 -8.36
CA ALA A 85 -14.50 -11.96 -7.26
C ALA A 85 -13.93 -11.51 -5.90
N ASP A 86 -13.17 -12.36 -5.24
CA ASP A 86 -12.61 -12.05 -3.91
C ASP A 86 -11.17 -11.53 -3.99
N PHE A 87 -10.77 -11.08 -5.15
CA PHE A 87 -9.44 -10.54 -5.39
C PHE A 87 -9.56 -9.17 -6.06
N GLY A 88 -8.68 -8.26 -5.70
CA GLY A 88 -8.65 -6.94 -6.31
C GLY A 88 -7.27 -6.33 -6.26
N TRP A 89 -7.03 -5.36 -7.15
CA TRP A 89 -5.78 -4.62 -7.10
C TRP A 89 -6.04 -3.16 -7.41
N VAL A 90 -5.13 -2.34 -6.87
CA VAL A 90 -5.17 -0.89 -7.03
C VAL A 90 -3.78 -0.44 -7.44
N THR A 91 -3.72 0.41 -8.45
CA THR A 91 -2.51 1.17 -8.74
C THR A 91 -2.75 2.63 -8.40
N CYS A 92 -1.73 3.30 -7.91
CA CYS A 92 -1.85 4.72 -7.58
C CYS A 92 -0.48 5.37 -7.53
N THR A 93 -0.47 6.69 -7.58
CA THR A 93 0.74 7.48 -7.37
C THR A 93 0.78 7.91 -5.91
N GLU A 94 1.88 7.62 -5.25
CA GLU A 94 2.14 8.04 -3.87
C GLU A 94 3.02 9.27 -3.90
N ASN A 95 2.47 10.42 -3.51
CA ASN A 95 3.29 11.60 -3.27
C ASN A 95 3.54 11.66 -1.77
N ILE A 96 4.79 11.55 -1.38
CA ILE A 96 5.17 11.35 0.01
C ILE A 96 5.98 12.53 0.51
N LEU A 97 5.58 13.06 1.66
CA LEU A 97 6.42 13.93 2.48
C LEU A 97 6.81 13.14 3.71
N SER A 98 8.10 12.90 3.88
CA SER A 98 8.58 12.14 5.03
C SER A 98 9.67 12.87 5.78
N HIS A 99 9.73 12.60 7.09
CA HIS A 99 10.78 13.11 7.97
C HIS A 99 11.35 11.92 8.72
N ALA A 100 12.54 11.51 8.35
CA ALA A 100 13.21 10.37 8.95
C ALA A 100 14.69 10.68 9.10
N ARG A 101 15.26 10.28 10.24
CA ARG A 101 16.70 10.39 10.50
C ARG A 101 17.21 11.82 10.32
N GLY A 102 16.40 12.81 10.70
CA GLY A 102 16.76 14.21 10.62
C GLY A 102 16.69 14.83 9.23
N GLN A 103 16.18 14.08 8.25
CA GLN A 103 16.06 14.58 6.88
C GLN A 103 14.61 14.61 6.44
N VAL A 104 14.27 15.61 5.62
CA VAL A 104 12.96 15.75 4.99
C VAL A 104 13.11 15.36 3.53
N ALA A 105 12.23 14.49 3.04
CA ALA A 105 12.21 14.07 1.66
C ALA A 105 10.83 14.24 1.06
N VAL A 106 10.78 14.66 -0.21
CA VAL A 106 9.57 14.69 -1.02
C VAL A 106 9.79 13.74 -2.17
N THR A 107 8.92 12.72 -2.28
CA THR A 107 9.14 11.61 -3.20
C THR A 107 7.85 11.26 -3.92
N ALA A 108 7.95 10.89 -5.18
CA ALA A 108 6.82 10.37 -5.95
C ALA A 108 7.11 8.91 -6.32
N LEU A 109 6.16 8.04 -6.02
CA LEU A 109 6.26 6.61 -6.25
C LEU A 109 5.04 6.10 -6.98
N LEU A 110 5.24 5.03 -7.75
CA LEU A 110 4.12 4.27 -8.31
C LEU A 110 3.95 3.03 -7.47
N ALA A 111 2.73 2.81 -7.00
CA ALA A 111 2.41 1.66 -6.16
C ALA A 111 1.42 0.74 -6.83
N THR A 112 1.60 -0.56 -6.58
CA THR A 112 0.63 -1.60 -6.91
C THR A 112 0.30 -2.34 -5.63
N ASN A 113 -0.98 -2.35 -5.26
CA ASN A 113 -1.48 -2.94 -4.03
C ASN A 113 -2.52 -4.00 -4.37
N LEU A 114 -2.31 -5.21 -3.89
CA LEU A 114 -3.20 -6.34 -4.13
C LEU A 114 -3.90 -6.71 -2.83
N PHE A 115 -5.19 -7.04 -2.95
CA PHE A 115 -6.04 -7.35 -1.80
C PHE A 115 -6.83 -8.63 -2.04
N GLU A 116 -7.09 -9.36 -0.97
CA GLU A 116 -8.04 -10.48 -0.96
C GLU A 116 -9.20 -10.13 -0.05
N ARG A 117 -10.41 -10.52 -0.45
CA ARG A 117 -11.58 -10.38 0.42
C ARG A 117 -11.65 -11.60 1.34
N ARG A 118 -11.63 -11.34 2.64
CA ARG A 118 -11.69 -12.38 3.66
C ARG A 118 -12.69 -11.95 4.70
N GLY A 119 -13.74 -12.77 4.93
CA GLY A 119 -14.74 -12.45 5.92
C GLY A 119 -15.42 -11.12 5.72
N GLY A 120 -15.56 -10.69 4.45
CA GLY A 120 -16.18 -9.41 4.12
C GLY A 120 -15.21 -8.22 4.07
N ASP A 121 -13.96 -8.41 4.49
CA ASP A 121 -12.97 -7.34 4.51
C ASP A 121 -11.92 -7.55 3.42
N TRP A 122 -11.50 -6.46 2.79
CA TRP A 122 -10.38 -6.48 1.87
C TRP A 122 -9.10 -6.37 2.67
N LEU A 123 -8.24 -7.39 2.62
CA LEU A 123 -6.95 -7.40 3.30
C LEU A 123 -5.82 -7.40 2.28
N MET A 124 -4.80 -6.61 2.54
CA MET A 124 -3.67 -6.49 1.63
C MET A 124 -2.84 -7.77 1.63
N VAL A 125 -2.48 -8.22 0.43
CA VAL A 125 -1.62 -9.41 0.25
C VAL A 125 -0.34 -9.06 -0.50
N HIS A 126 -0.27 -7.89 -1.09
CA HIS A 126 0.94 -7.47 -1.81
C HIS A 126 1.00 -5.95 -1.86
N HIS A 127 2.17 -5.41 -1.59
CA HIS A 127 2.46 -3.99 -1.77
C HIS A 127 3.81 -3.87 -2.46
N HIS A 128 3.87 -3.11 -3.54
CA HIS A 128 5.11 -2.85 -4.26
C HIS A 128 5.11 -1.41 -4.72
N ALA A 129 6.10 -0.66 -4.29
CA ALA A 129 6.25 0.73 -4.70
C ALA A 129 7.63 0.95 -5.29
N SER A 130 7.69 1.78 -6.33
CA SER A 130 8.95 2.11 -6.98
C SER A 130 8.99 3.60 -7.31
N HIS A 131 10.19 4.15 -7.34
CA HIS A 131 10.37 5.56 -7.64
C HIS A 131 9.96 5.88 -9.06
N ILE A 132 9.27 7.02 -9.22
CA ILE A 132 9.04 7.60 -10.54
C ILE A 132 10.23 8.51 -10.80
N LEU A 133 10.98 8.21 -11.84
CA LEU A 133 12.15 9.01 -12.18
C LEU A 133 11.72 10.35 -12.75
N THR A 134 12.37 11.40 -12.31
CA THR A 134 12.11 12.74 -12.81
C THR A 134 12.40 12.78 -14.30
N GLY A 135 11.48 13.36 -15.07
CA GLY A 135 11.61 13.37 -16.51
C GLY A 135 11.34 12.01 -17.12
N GLY A 136 10.87 11.08 -16.30
CA GLY A 136 10.53 9.72 -16.71
C GLY A 136 9.27 9.68 -17.52
N GLN A 137 9.13 10.57 -18.44
CA GLN A 137 8.24 10.33 -19.55
C GLN A 137 8.67 9.01 -20.11
N PRO A 138 7.75 8.06 -20.33
CA PRO A 138 8.13 6.87 -21.03
C PRO A 138 8.84 7.39 -22.24
N SER A 139 10.13 7.18 -22.25
CA SER A 139 10.85 7.49 -23.45
C SER A 139 10.09 6.77 -24.54
N GLU A 140 10.11 7.32 -25.66
CA GLU A 140 9.53 6.69 -26.82
C GLU A 140 10.34 5.48 -27.17
N VAL A 141 10.35 4.53 -26.29
CA VAL A 141 10.96 3.27 -26.61
C VAL A 141 10.05 2.45 -27.43
#